data_e384e06bc8de4ce9a7813e63fb269754
#
_entry.id   e384e06bc8de4ce9a7813e63fb269754
#
_cell.length_a   1.000
_cell.length_b   1.000
_cell.length_c   1.000
_cell.angle_alpha   90.00
_cell.angle_beta   90.00
_cell.angle_gamma   90.00
#
_symmetry.space_group_name_H-M   'P 1'
#
loop_
_entity.id
_entity.type
_entity.pdbx_description
1 polymer ?
#
loop_
_entity_poly.entity_id
_entity_poly.type
_entity_poly.pdbx_seq_one_letter_code
_entity_poly.pdbx_strand_id
1 'polypeptide(L)'
;MCIRDSLFCRRTDTGAECAIEKDGGDDVDVTTGLPVIATVELLPGCTEIRIDGGRGVGRVTKPGLDQPVGAAAINHVPRQMIAEALRREAEAACYTGGFAVTISIQNGEEVARRTFNPHIGVEGGLSVLGTSGIVEPMSQQAILDTIQLEMNQAVLRAGTPKRLILAPGNYGLDYLHDTYPAFAAIPVVKTSNFIGDTLDMAASAGFEQVLLVGHVGKLVKVAGGIMNTHSHTADCRTELFCAHAALCGASRELCAALYAAATTDACLELLDAAGLRAPVLESLLDAIQLHLDRRAGEAFRVGAVLFSNQHGPLGATQTAKELLEQWNNA
;
A
#
# COMPACT_ATOMS: atom_id res chain seq x y z
N MET A 1 -25.66 8.90 -14.14
CA MET A 1 -25.67 7.43 -13.95
C MET A 1 -25.49 6.81 -15.33
N CYS A 2 -24.30 6.31 -15.65
CA CYS A 2 -24.09 5.60 -16.91
C CYS A 2 -24.77 4.24 -16.78
N ILE A 3 -25.88 4.05 -17.50
CA ILE A 3 -26.46 2.72 -17.70
C ILE A 3 -25.55 2.06 -18.73
N ARG A 4 -24.79 1.04 -18.29
CA ARG A 4 -23.97 0.25 -19.20
C ARG A 4 -24.82 -0.81 -19.83
N ASP A 5 -24.62 -1.00 -21.12
CA ASP A 5 -25.25 -2.10 -21.83
C ASP A 5 -24.71 -3.42 -21.29
N SER A 6 -25.59 -4.34 -20.95
CA SER A 6 -25.22 -5.69 -20.59
C SER A 6 -24.68 -6.40 -21.84
N LEU A 7 -23.57 -7.14 -21.69
CA LEU A 7 -23.04 -8.01 -22.74
C LEU A 7 -24.10 -9.07 -23.13
N PHE A 8 -24.75 -9.61 -22.12
CA PHE A 8 -25.90 -10.46 -22.24
C PHE A 8 -26.72 -10.47 -20.94
N CYS A 9 -28.00 -10.82 -21.07
CA CYS A 9 -28.87 -11.19 -19.96
C CYS A 9 -29.78 -12.32 -20.42
N ARG A 10 -29.72 -13.45 -19.75
CA ARG A 10 -30.49 -14.65 -20.12
C ARG A 10 -31.12 -15.30 -18.90
N ARG A 11 -32.29 -15.88 -19.10
CA ARG A 11 -32.95 -16.71 -18.08
C ARG A 11 -32.28 -18.09 -18.05
N THR A 12 -32.19 -18.63 -16.87
CA THR A 12 -31.83 -20.05 -16.60
C THR A 12 -33.03 -20.77 -16.04
N ASP A 13 -32.94 -22.08 -15.83
CA ASP A 13 -34.07 -22.87 -15.29
C ASP A 13 -34.43 -22.44 -13.87
N THR A 14 -33.46 -21.94 -13.09
CA THR A 14 -33.64 -21.56 -11.68
C THR A 14 -33.51 -20.06 -11.41
N GLY A 15 -33.24 -19.23 -12.43
CA GLY A 15 -33.01 -17.80 -12.23
C GLY A 15 -32.59 -17.05 -13.48
N ALA A 16 -31.50 -16.30 -13.40
CA ALA A 16 -30.94 -15.53 -14.51
C ALA A 16 -29.42 -15.40 -14.42
N GLU A 17 -28.80 -15.21 -15.57
CA GLU A 17 -27.39 -14.89 -15.71
C GLU A 17 -27.22 -13.63 -16.57
N CYS A 18 -26.48 -12.67 -16.08
CA CYS A 18 -26.18 -11.42 -16.77
C CYS A 18 -24.69 -11.12 -16.72
N ALA A 19 -24.17 -10.48 -17.76
CA ALA A 19 -22.77 -10.04 -17.81
C ALA A 19 -22.68 -8.58 -18.23
N ILE A 20 -21.71 -7.90 -17.63
CA ILE A 20 -21.28 -6.55 -18.00
C ILE A 20 -19.78 -6.56 -18.27
N GLU A 21 -19.32 -5.65 -19.11
CA GLU A 21 -17.90 -5.40 -19.31
C GLU A 21 -17.38 -4.46 -18.20
N LYS A 22 -16.25 -4.83 -17.56
CA LYS A 22 -15.61 -3.93 -16.59
C LYS A 22 -15.04 -2.73 -17.34
N ASP A 23 -15.50 -1.55 -16.96
CA ASP A 23 -14.91 -0.29 -17.39
C ASP A 23 -13.88 0.19 -16.36
N GLY A 24 -12.65 0.40 -16.79
CA GLY A 24 -11.58 0.97 -15.96
C GLY A 24 -11.64 2.49 -15.84
N GLY A 25 -12.59 3.16 -16.51
CA GLY A 25 -12.63 4.63 -16.55
C GLY A 25 -11.38 5.20 -17.21
N ASP A 26 -10.85 6.28 -16.64
CA ASP A 26 -9.63 6.94 -17.13
C ASP A 26 -8.35 6.18 -16.73
N ASP A 27 -8.45 5.18 -15.85
CA ASP A 27 -7.32 4.32 -15.44
C ASP A 27 -7.49 2.91 -16.01
N VAL A 28 -6.91 2.69 -17.18
CA VAL A 28 -6.94 1.41 -17.87
C VAL A 28 -5.95 0.46 -17.20
N ASP A 29 -6.47 -0.43 -16.36
CA ASP A 29 -5.69 -1.49 -15.73
C ASP A 29 -5.81 -2.83 -16.50
N VAL A 30 -5.08 -3.85 -16.05
CA VAL A 30 -5.07 -5.20 -16.65
C VAL A 30 -6.44 -5.91 -16.58
N THR A 31 -7.40 -5.39 -15.80
CA THR A 31 -8.74 -5.97 -15.62
C THR A 31 -9.81 -5.24 -16.44
N THR A 32 -9.46 -4.14 -17.11
CA THR A 32 -10.38 -3.40 -17.99
C THR A 32 -10.83 -4.29 -19.15
N GLY A 33 -12.12 -4.21 -19.49
CA GLY A 33 -12.70 -5.00 -20.56
C GLY A 33 -13.07 -6.44 -20.20
N LEU A 34 -12.75 -6.91 -18.97
CA LEU A 34 -13.13 -8.25 -18.56
C LEU A 34 -14.65 -8.37 -18.34
N PRO A 35 -15.29 -9.40 -18.89
CA PRO A 35 -16.68 -9.71 -18.56
C PRO A 35 -16.84 -10.13 -17.11
N VAL A 36 -17.66 -9.41 -16.36
CA VAL A 36 -18.11 -9.75 -15.01
C VAL A 36 -19.50 -10.33 -15.11
N ILE A 37 -19.67 -11.56 -14.66
CA ILE A 37 -20.88 -12.37 -14.81
C ILE A 37 -21.50 -12.56 -13.43
N ALA A 38 -22.78 -12.24 -13.29
CA ALA A 38 -23.59 -12.55 -12.12
C ALA A 38 -24.63 -13.61 -12.49
N THR A 39 -24.57 -14.76 -11.83
CA THR A 39 -25.60 -15.79 -11.88
C THR A 39 -26.42 -15.70 -10.61
N VAL A 40 -27.72 -15.50 -10.74
CA VAL A 40 -28.66 -15.39 -9.61
C VAL A 40 -29.70 -16.50 -9.72
N GLU A 41 -29.77 -17.34 -8.69
CA GLU A 41 -30.75 -18.42 -8.57
C GLU A 41 -31.76 -18.06 -7.48
N LEU A 42 -33.02 -18.38 -7.73
CA LEU A 42 -34.10 -18.19 -6.76
C LEU A 42 -34.09 -19.34 -5.75
N LEU A 43 -34.29 -19.00 -4.47
CA LEU A 43 -34.40 -19.98 -3.37
C LEU A 43 -35.80 -19.86 -2.73
N PRO A 44 -36.85 -20.50 -3.29
CA PRO A 44 -38.25 -20.32 -2.83
C PRO A 44 -38.50 -20.86 -1.42
N GLY A 45 -37.75 -21.45 -0.73
CA GLY A 45 -37.98 -21.97 0.63
C GLY A 45 -37.11 -21.30 1.71
N CYS A 46 -36.42 -20.20 1.35
CA CYS A 46 -35.41 -19.57 2.18
C CYS A 46 -35.48 -18.06 2.01
N THR A 47 -35.14 -17.29 3.01
CA THR A 47 -35.07 -15.82 2.92
C THR A 47 -33.61 -15.31 2.87
N GLU A 48 -32.65 -16.23 2.86
CA GLU A 48 -31.22 -15.91 2.88
C GLU A 48 -30.72 -15.46 1.49
N ILE A 49 -29.82 -14.50 1.46
CA ILE A 49 -29.04 -14.13 0.28
C ILE A 49 -27.63 -14.67 0.46
N ARG A 50 -27.28 -15.68 -0.33
CA ARG A 50 -25.92 -16.28 -0.36
C ARG A 50 -25.15 -15.71 -1.51
N ILE A 51 -23.93 -15.23 -1.26
CA ILE A 51 -23.07 -14.65 -2.30
C ILE A 51 -21.73 -15.39 -2.25
N ASP A 52 -21.33 -15.96 -3.38
CA ASP A 52 -20.03 -16.65 -3.52
C ASP A 52 -19.33 -16.29 -4.84
N GLY A 53 -18.06 -16.62 -4.93
CA GLY A 53 -17.25 -16.47 -6.13
C GLY A 53 -17.23 -17.74 -6.94
N GLY A 54 -17.50 -17.59 -8.24
CA GLY A 54 -17.32 -18.62 -9.26
C GLY A 54 -15.96 -18.53 -9.93
N ARG A 55 -15.89 -18.99 -11.17
CA ARG A 55 -14.65 -18.99 -11.96
C ARG A 55 -14.08 -17.58 -12.13
N GLY A 56 -12.77 -17.44 -11.93
CA GLY A 56 -12.05 -16.17 -12.07
C GLY A 56 -12.16 -15.21 -10.89
N VAL A 57 -12.98 -15.54 -9.86
CA VAL A 57 -12.95 -14.88 -8.56
C VAL A 57 -12.05 -15.66 -7.62
N GLY A 58 -11.09 -15.00 -6.99
CA GLY A 58 -10.12 -15.63 -6.12
C GLY A 58 -10.69 -16.06 -4.78
N ARG A 59 -9.95 -16.95 -4.09
CA ARG A 59 -10.22 -17.37 -2.72
C ARG A 59 -9.16 -16.80 -1.80
N VAL A 60 -9.59 -16.43 -0.61
CA VAL A 60 -8.70 -15.97 0.47
C VAL A 60 -7.89 -17.15 1.00
N THR A 61 -6.56 -17.04 0.97
CA THR A 61 -5.64 -18.10 1.44
C THR A 61 -4.84 -17.69 2.66
N LYS A 62 -4.78 -16.38 2.97
CA LYS A 62 -4.05 -15.84 4.13
C LYS A 62 -5.01 -15.07 5.05
N PRO A 63 -4.81 -15.13 6.38
CA PRO A 63 -5.58 -14.30 7.31
C PRO A 63 -5.23 -12.82 7.18
N GLY A 64 -6.12 -11.93 7.69
CA GLY A 64 -5.93 -10.48 7.66
C GLY A 64 -6.61 -9.76 6.50
N LEU A 65 -7.30 -10.49 5.61
CA LEU A 65 -8.18 -9.95 4.58
C LEU A 65 -9.59 -9.69 5.14
N ASP A 66 -10.41 -8.93 4.38
CA ASP A 66 -11.80 -8.64 4.73
C ASP A 66 -12.65 -9.90 4.89
N GLN A 67 -12.37 -10.93 4.11
CA GLN A 67 -13.08 -12.22 4.18
C GLN A 67 -12.21 -13.28 4.86
N PRO A 68 -12.84 -14.26 5.53
CA PRO A 68 -12.09 -15.35 6.17
C PRO A 68 -11.41 -16.26 5.14
N VAL A 69 -10.38 -16.97 5.60
CA VAL A 69 -9.66 -17.97 4.79
C VAL A 69 -10.64 -19.01 4.24
N GLY A 70 -10.52 -19.30 2.94
CA GLY A 70 -11.41 -20.22 2.19
C GLY A 70 -12.61 -19.51 1.53
N ALA A 71 -13.00 -18.33 1.98
CA ALA A 71 -14.10 -17.59 1.37
C ALA A 71 -13.69 -16.96 0.03
N ALA A 72 -14.69 -16.67 -0.82
CA ALA A 72 -14.48 -15.90 -2.03
C ALA A 72 -13.99 -14.49 -1.70
N ALA A 73 -13.00 -13.99 -2.43
CA ALA A 73 -12.44 -12.66 -2.28
C ALA A 73 -13.41 -11.57 -2.82
N ILE A 74 -14.61 -11.54 -2.26
CA ILE A 74 -15.64 -10.51 -2.50
C ILE A 74 -15.82 -9.79 -1.17
N ASN A 75 -15.34 -8.56 -1.06
CA ASN A 75 -15.35 -7.78 0.18
C ASN A 75 -16.77 -7.47 0.66
N HIS A 76 -16.90 -7.04 1.92
CA HIS A 76 -18.20 -6.81 2.57
C HIS A 76 -19.05 -5.77 1.83
N VAL A 77 -18.46 -4.66 1.34
CA VAL A 77 -19.19 -3.60 0.64
C VAL A 77 -19.80 -4.10 -0.67
N PRO A 78 -19.09 -4.73 -1.62
CA PRO A 78 -19.70 -5.37 -2.78
C PRO A 78 -20.79 -6.38 -2.41
N ARG A 79 -20.60 -7.21 -1.37
CA ARG A 79 -21.63 -8.14 -0.90
C ARG A 79 -22.88 -7.41 -0.43
N GLN A 80 -22.73 -6.32 0.31
CA GLN A 80 -23.83 -5.49 0.78
C GLN A 80 -24.60 -4.87 -0.42
N MET A 81 -23.88 -4.27 -1.37
CA MET A 81 -24.47 -3.67 -2.56
C MET A 81 -25.28 -4.68 -3.38
N ILE A 82 -24.74 -5.90 -3.59
CA ILE A 82 -25.43 -6.99 -4.28
C ILE A 82 -26.71 -7.37 -3.52
N ALA A 83 -26.61 -7.55 -2.20
CA ALA A 83 -27.75 -7.94 -1.39
C ALA A 83 -28.84 -6.86 -1.35
N GLU A 84 -28.49 -5.58 -1.28
CA GLU A 84 -29.43 -4.45 -1.32
C GLU A 84 -30.13 -4.36 -2.68
N ALA A 85 -29.38 -4.52 -3.79
CA ALA A 85 -29.97 -4.55 -5.11
C ALA A 85 -31.00 -5.68 -5.26
N LEU A 86 -30.68 -6.88 -4.80
CA LEU A 86 -31.61 -8.02 -4.84
C LEU A 86 -32.83 -7.81 -3.97
N ARG A 87 -32.70 -7.26 -2.77
CA ARG A 87 -33.86 -6.95 -1.88
C ARG A 87 -34.80 -5.96 -2.54
N ARG A 88 -34.28 -4.90 -3.16
CA ARG A 88 -35.07 -3.91 -3.88
C ARG A 88 -35.87 -4.52 -5.01
N GLU A 89 -35.23 -5.37 -5.83
CA GLU A 89 -35.91 -6.03 -6.95
C GLU A 89 -36.90 -7.10 -6.46
N ALA A 90 -36.58 -7.84 -5.39
CA ALA A 90 -37.50 -8.78 -4.77
C ALA A 90 -38.77 -8.10 -4.24
N GLU A 91 -38.62 -6.94 -3.58
CA GLU A 91 -39.75 -6.13 -3.08
C GLU A 91 -40.61 -5.66 -4.24
N ALA A 92 -40.02 -5.15 -5.32
CA ALA A 92 -40.73 -4.73 -6.53
C ALA A 92 -41.49 -5.87 -7.23
N ALA A 93 -40.94 -7.10 -7.14
CA ALA A 93 -41.53 -8.32 -7.71
C ALA A 93 -42.47 -9.06 -6.74
N CYS A 94 -42.65 -8.58 -5.52
CA CYS A 94 -43.38 -9.27 -4.44
C CYS A 94 -42.83 -10.69 -4.19
N TYR A 95 -41.55 -10.90 -4.35
CA TYR A 95 -40.84 -12.18 -4.09
C TYR A 95 -40.34 -12.23 -2.65
N THR A 96 -40.74 -13.27 -1.91
CA THR A 96 -40.41 -13.44 -0.49
C THR A 96 -39.34 -14.50 -0.24
N GLY A 97 -38.82 -15.14 -1.28
CA GLY A 97 -37.74 -16.13 -1.19
C GLY A 97 -36.35 -15.49 -1.09
N GLY A 98 -35.35 -16.34 -0.94
CA GLY A 98 -33.92 -15.97 -0.95
C GLY A 98 -33.28 -16.07 -2.32
N PHE A 99 -31.97 -15.83 -2.34
CA PHE A 99 -31.18 -15.88 -3.56
C PHE A 99 -29.84 -16.58 -3.33
N ALA A 100 -29.36 -17.34 -4.32
CA ALA A 100 -27.97 -17.72 -4.43
C ALA A 100 -27.32 -16.94 -5.57
N VAL A 101 -26.25 -16.22 -5.26
CA VAL A 101 -25.52 -15.37 -6.22
C VAL A 101 -24.12 -15.89 -6.41
N THR A 102 -23.72 -16.12 -7.65
CA THR A 102 -22.36 -16.46 -8.02
C THR A 102 -21.80 -15.37 -8.93
N ILE A 103 -20.71 -14.73 -8.50
CA ILE A 103 -19.97 -13.76 -9.31
C ILE A 103 -18.80 -14.45 -9.97
N SER A 104 -18.70 -14.37 -11.29
CA SER A 104 -17.60 -14.93 -12.07
C SER A 104 -16.94 -13.84 -12.92
N ILE A 105 -15.64 -14.00 -13.22
CA ILE A 105 -14.89 -13.04 -14.06
C ILE A 105 -14.20 -13.85 -15.16
N GLN A 106 -14.57 -13.60 -16.41
CA GLN A 106 -13.99 -14.32 -17.53
C GLN A 106 -12.48 -14.00 -17.61
N ASN A 107 -11.64 -15.04 -17.76
CA ASN A 107 -10.17 -14.95 -17.75
C ASN A 107 -9.55 -14.40 -16.45
N GLY A 108 -10.34 -14.25 -15.37
CA GLY A 108 -9.88 -13.69 -14.10
C GLY A 108 -8.72 -14.48 -13.46
N GLU A 109 -8.65 -15.79 -13.65
CA GLU A 109 -7.56 -16.66 -13.16
C GLU A 109 -6.20 -16.30 -13.79
N GLU A 110 -6.19 -16.03 -15.10
CA GLU A 110 -4.98 -15.68 -15.83
C GLU A 110 -4.53 -14.25 -15.50
N VAL A 111 -5.48 -13.33 -15.52
CA VAL A 111 -5.22 -11.91 -15.24
C VAL A 111 -4.77 -11.70 -13.79
N ALA A 112 -5.29 -12.45 -12.83
CA ALA A 112 -4.90 -12.37 -11.43
C ALA A 112 -3.39 -12.58 -11.20
N ARG A 113 -2.74 -13.40 -12.01
CA ARG A 113 -1.27 -13.63 -11.94
C ARG A 113 -0.46 -12.37 -12.21
N ARG A 114 -1.05 -11.39 -12.90
CA ARG A 114 -0.43 -10.10 -13.26
C ARG A 114 -0.82 -8.98 -12.29
N THR A 115 -1.60 -9.30 -11.26
CA THR A 115 -2.05 -8.38 -10.22
C THR A 115 -1.32 -8.61 -8.91
N PHE A 116 -1.60 -7.79 -7.92
CA PHE A 116 -1.05 -7.93 -6.56
C PHE A 116 -1.75 -9.03 -5.73
N ASN A 117 -2.86 -9.58 -6.20
CA ASN A 117 -3.68 -10.55 -5.48
C ASN A 117 -2.92 -11.76 -4.90
N PRO A 118 -2.03 -12.46 -5.64
CA PRO A 118 -1.29 -13.57 -5.07
C PRO A 118 -0.38 -13.17 -3.89
N HIS A 119 0.17 -11.98 -3.90
CA HIS A 119 1.04 -11.48 -2.83
C HIS A 119 0.27 -11.27 -1.52
N ILE A 120 -0.97 -10.76 -1.60
CA ILE A 120 -1.81 -10.52 -0.42
C ILE A 120 -2.58 -11.76 0.05
N GLY A 121 -2.48 -12.89 -0.65
CA GLY A 121 -3.15 -14.13 -0.28
C GLY A 121 -4.56 -14.26 -0.86
N VAL A 122 -4.75 -13.82 -2.10
CA VAL A 122 -5.91 -14.13 -2.93
C VAL A 122 -5.44 -14.97 -4.11
N GLU A 123 -5.87 -16.21 -4.17
CA GLU A 123 -5.44 -17.17 -5.19
C GLU A 123 -6.60 -17.66 -6.06
N GLY A 124 -6.27 -18.11 -7.28
CA GLY A 124 -7.24 -18.68 -8.22
C GLY A 124 -8.11 -17.67 -8.96
N GLY A 125 -7.92 -16.37 -8.76
CA GLY A 125 -8.69 -15.35 -9.46
C GLY A 125 -8.49 -13.93 -8.92
N LEU A 126 -9.33 -13.03 -9.38
CA LEU A 126 -9.36 -11.62 -8.97
C LEU A 126 -10.19 -11.42 -7.70
N SER A 127 -9.88 -10.38 -6.94
CA SER A 127 -10.72 -9.89 -5.84
C SER A 127 -11.78 -8.91 -6.36
N VAL A 128 -12.96 -8.94 -5.74
CA VAL A 128 -14.03 -7.96 -5.94
C VAL A 128 -14.04 -7.04 -4.74
N LEU A 129 -13.52 -5.84 -4.91
CA LEU A 129 -13.42 -4.82 -3.87
C LEU A 129 -13.94 -3.48 -4.38
N GLY A 130 -14.21 -2.56 -3.48
CA GLY A 130 -14.67 -1.21 -3.77
C GLY A 130 -15.55 -0.69 -2.66
N THR A 131 -15.62 0.63 -2.54
CA THR A 131 -16.40 1.32 -1.50
C THR A 131 -17.67 1.97 -2.05
N SER A 132 -17.73 2.26 -3.35
CA SER A 132 -18.84 3.00 -3.98
C SER A 132 -19.31 2.42 -5.31
N GLY A 133 -18.63 1.42 -5.86
CA GLY A 133 -18.86 0.95 -7.23
C GLY A 133 -18.38 1.92 -8.32
N ILE A 134 -17.77 3.06 -7.93
CA ILE A 134 -17.13 4.02 -8.83
C ILE A 134 -15.63 3.78 -8.74
N VAL A 135 -14.97 3.64 -9.89
CA VAL A 135 -13.51 3.54 -9.97
C VAL A 135 -12.93 4.95 -10.00
N GLU A 136 -12.16 5.30 -8.99
CA GLU A 136 -11.30 6.48 -9.01
C GLU A 136 -9.89 6.03 -9.37
N PRO A 137 -9.38 6.40 -10.56
CA PRO A 137 -8.07 5.96 -11.03
C PRO A 137 -6.96 6.43 -10.08
N MET A 138 -6.02 5.53 -9.76
CA MET A 138 -4.87 5.81 -8.88
C MET A 138 -5.24 6.54 -7.60
N SER A 139 -6.39 6.21 -7.01
CA SER A 139 -6.87 6.89 -5.81
C SER A 139 -5.85 6.67 -4.68
N GLN A 140 -5.47 7.75 -4.01
CA GLN A 140 -4.61 7.70 -2.83
C GLN A 140 -5.19 6.76 -1.78
N GLN A 141 -6.52 6.70 -1.70
CA GLN A 141 -7.22 5.80 -0.78
C GLN A 141 -6.97 4.32 -1.09
N ALA A 142 -6.95 3.91 -2.35
CA ALA A 142 -6.66 2.52 -2.72
C ALA A 142 -5.23 2.09 -2.31
N ILE A 143 -4.27 3.02 -2.39
CA ILE A 143 -2.90 2.76 -1.92
C ILE A 143 -2.89 2.65 -0.39
N LEU A 144 -3.57 3.55 0.32
CA LEU A 144 -3.68 3.51 1.78
C LEU A 144 -4.38 2.24 2.26
N ASP A 145 -5.45 1.82 1.60
CA ASP A 145 -6.17 0.57 1.92
C ASP A 145 -5.25 -0.65 1.73
N THR A 146 -4.40 -0.64 0.69
CA THR A 146 -3.39 -1.69 0.46
C THR A 146 -2.35 -1.70 1.57
N ILE A 147 -1.84 -0.53 1.97
CA ILE A 147 -0.89 -0.40 3.10
C ILE A 147 -1.52 -0.91 4.39
N GLN A 148 -2.79 -0.54 4.66
CA GLN A 148 -3.51 -1.02 5.85
C GLN A 148 -3.65 -2.55 5.86
N LEU A 149 -3.91 -3.14 4.69
CA LEU A 149 -3.99 -4.58 4.55
C LEU A 149 -2.65 -5.27 4.83
N GLU A 150 -1.55 -4.76 4.25
CA GLU A 150 -0.20 -5.25 4.53
C GLU A 150 0.15 -5.10 6.02
N MET A 151 -0.26 -3.98 6.65
CA MET A 151 -0.08 -3.73 8.08
C MET A 151 -0.80 -4.76 8.94
N ASN A 152 -2.05 -5.07 8.63
CA ASN A 152 -2.83 -6.11 9.33
C ASN A 152 -2.14 -7.49 9.23
N GLN A 153 -1.61 -7.85 8.07
CA GLN A 153 -0.85 -9.08 7.88
C GLN A 153 0.49 -9.06 8.62
N ALA A 154 1.14 -7.90 8.70
CA ALA A 154 2.39 -7.72 9.43
C ALA A 154 2.19 -7.97 10.94
N VAL A 155 1.09 -7.49 11.52
CA VAL A 155 0.75 -7.76 12.94
C VAL A 155 0.68 -9.25 13.25
N LEU A 156 0.09 -10.04 12.35
CA LEU A 156 -0.07 -11.50 12.55
C LEU A 156 1.28 -12.26 12.50
N ARG A 157 2.30 -11.66 11.89
CA ARG A 157 3.65 -12.22 11.75
C ARG A 157 4.64 -11.62 12.74
N ALA A 158 4.28 -10.52 13.38
CA ALA A 158 5.16 -9.84 14.33
C ALA A 158 5.38 -10.69 15.59
N GLY A 159 6.64 -10.82 16.01
CA GLY A 159 7.03 -11.45 17.27
C GLY A 159 6.83 -10.51 18.48
N THR A 160 7.49 -10.84 19.60
CA THR A 160 7.56 -9.98 20.78
C THR A 160 9.02 -9.63 21.05
N PRO A 161 9.43 -8.34 21.13
CA PRO A 161 8.59 -7.15 20.86
C PRO A 161 8.11 -7.07 19.41
N LYS A 162 7.00 -6.38 19.18
CA LYS A 162 6.46 -6.20 17.83
C LYS A 162 7.34 -5.27 17.00
N ARG A 163 8.11 -5.86 16.09
CA ARG A 163 9.06 -5.19 15.20
C ARG A 163 8.46 -5.02 13.81
N LEU A 164 8.73 -3.89 13.16
CA LEU A 164 8.27 -3.60 11.80
C LEU A 164 9.36 -2.87 11.01
N ILE A 165 9.49 -3.21 9.74
CA ILE A 165 10.28 -2.44 8.79
C ILE A 165 9.32 -1.77 7.80
N LEU A 166 9.56 -0.48 7.55
CA LEU A 166 8.83 0.32 6.55
C LEU A 166 9.75 0.65 5.39
N ALA A 167 9.30 0.43 4.15
CA ALA A 167 10.08 0.71 2.95
C ALA A 167 9.28 1.54 1.93
N PRO A 168 9.70 2.77 1.58
CA PRO A 168 9.01 3.63 0.61
C PRO A 168 9.15 3.19 -0.86
N GLY A 169 9.40 1.93 -1.13
CA GLY A 169 9.50 1.38 -2.48
C GLY A 169 10.40 0.15 -2.57
N ASN A 170 10.52 -0.40 -3.78
CA ASN A 170 11.27 -1.64 -4.01
C ASN A 170 12.77 -1.51 -3.70
N TYR A 171 13.39 -0.38 -4.01
CA TYR A 171 14.81 -0.16 -3.68
C TYR A 171 15.12 -0.34 -2.18
N GLY A 172 14.17 0.01 -1.30
CA GLY A 172 14.32 -0.23 0.14
C GLY A 172 14.30 -1.72 0.48
N LEU A 173 13.49 -2.51 -0.22
CA LEU A 173 13.44 -3.96 -0.04
C LEU A 173 14.73 -4.64 -0.53
N ASP A 174 15.22 -4.24 -1.71
CA ASP A 174 16.45 -4.78 -2.28
C ASP A 174 17.63 -4.46 -1.35
N TYR A 175 17.73 -3.21 -0.88
CA TYR A 175 18.75 -2.79 0.07
C TYR A 175 18.69 -3.57 1.40
N LEU A 176 17.49 -3.82 1.93
CA LEU A 176 17.29 -4.62 3.15
C LEU A 176 17.76 -6.05 2.96
N HIS A 177 17.36 -6.67 1.85
CA HIS A 177 17.75 -8.05 1.53
C HIS A 177 19.27 -8.21 1.46
N ASP A 178 19.94 -7.26 0.82
CA ASP A 178 21.38 -7.33 0.58
C ASP A 178 22.20 -6.94 1.83
N THR A 179 21.73 -5.97 2.62
CA THR A 179 22.49 -5.39 3.73
C THR A 179 22.14 -6.03 5.08
N TYR A 180 20.88 -6.45 5.27
CA TYR A 180 20.37 -6.97 6.54
C TYR A 180 19.64 -8.31 6.38
N PRO A 181 20.27 -9.36 5.83
CA PRO A 181 19.62 -10.66 5.61
C PRO A 181 19.11 -11.31 6.92
N ALA A 182 19.69 -10.97 8.07
CA ALA A 182 19.25 -11.43 9.38
C ALA A 182 17.84 -10.92 9.75
N PHE A 183 17.35 -9.87 9.11
CA PHE A 183 16.03 -9.29 9.39
C PHE A 183 14.91 -9.86 8.49
N ALA A 184 15.18 -10.90 7.71
CA ALA A 184 14.20 -11.52 6.81
C ALA A 184 12.92 -12.04 7.53
N ALA A 185 13.01 -12.32 8.84
CA ALA A 185 11.87 -12.73 9.65
C ALA A 185 11.01 -11.55 10.15
N ILE A 186 11.52 -10.32 10.10
CA ILE A 186 10.78 -9.13 10.53
C ILE A 186 9.81 -8.72 9.42
N PRO A 187 8.51 -8.50 9.73
CA PRO A 187 7.57 -8.07 8.71
C PRO A 187 7.96 -6.73 8.10
N VAL A 188 7.83 -6.63 6.78
CA VAL A 188 8.06 -5.42 6.01
C VAL A 188 6.76 -4.96 5.39
N VAL A 189 6.47 -3.66 5.47
CA VAL A 189 5.32 -3.00 4.83
C VAL A 189 5.82 -1.91 3.88
N LYS A 190 5.28 -1.89 2.67
CA LYS A 190 5.58 -0.86 1.68
C LYS A 190 4.75 0.39 1.95
N THR A 191 5.41 1.52 2.18
CA THR A 191 4.71 2.77 2.48
C THR A 191 4.32 3.59 1.24
N SER A 192 4.83 3.23 0.06
CA SER A 192 4.77 4.09 -1.12
C SER A 192 5.31 5.50 -0.79
N ASN A 193 4.48 6.53 -0.95
CA ASN A 193 4.79 7.91 -0.57
C ASN A 193 4.17 8.33 0.77
N PHE A 194 3.34 7.47 1.39
CA PHE A 194 2.49 7.78 2.55
C PHE A 194 3.19 7.40 3.86
N ILE A 195 4.37 7.98 4.12
CA ILE A 195 5.16 7.67 5.32
C ILE A 195 4.38 8.02 6.59
N GLY A 196 3.75 9.19 6.65
CA GLY A 196 3.00 9.63 7.82
C GLY A 196 1.82 8.73 8.14
N ASP A 197 0.96 8.49 7.14
CA ASP A 197 -0.22 7.62 7.30
C ASP A 197 0.20 6.20 7.73
N THR A 198 1.29 5.69 7.18
CA THR A 198 1.80 4.36 7.53
C THR A 198 2.34 4.31 8.97
N LEU A 199 2.97 5.37 9.46
CA LEU A 199 3.38 5.49 10.87
C LEU A 199 2.16 5.50 11.80
N ASP A 200 1.08 6.21 11.44
CA ASP A 200 -0.16 6.22 12.22
C ASP A 200 -0.84 4.83 12.24
N MET A 201 -0.81 4.12 11.10
CA MET A 201 -1.29 2.73 11.03
C MET A 201 -0.44 1.81 11.91
N ALA A 202 0.89 1.98 11.95
CA ALA A 202 1.79 1.20 12.82
C ALA A 202 1.50 1.46 14.30
N ALA A 203 1.24 2.71 14.68
CA ALA A 203 0.82 3.08 16.05
C ALA A 203 -0.49 2.38 16.43
N SER A 204 -1.50 2.48 15.57
CA SER A 204 -2.82 1.87 15.77
C SER A 204 -2.74 0.34 15.84
N ALA A 205 -1.80 -0.28 15.14
CA ALA A 205 -1.55 -1.71 15.13
C ALA A 205 -0.73 -2.20 16.35
N GLY A 206 -0.24 -1.28 17.18
CA GLY A 206 0.51 -1.58 18.41
C GLY A 206 1.91 -2.13 18.15
N PHE A 207 2.59 -1.69 17.11
CA PHE A 207 4.03 -1.94 16.94
C PHE A 207 4.84 -1.17 18.00
N GLU A 208 5.95 -1.74 18.42
CA GLU A 208 6.81 -1.18 19.48
C GLU A 208 8.14 -0.63 18.93
N GLN A 209 8.61 -1.20 17.82
CA GLN A 209 9.87 -0.85 17.19
C GLN A 209 9.70 -0.79 15.68
N VAL A 210 10.00 0.37 15.09
CA VAL A 210 9.80 0.62 13.65
C VAL A 210 11.10 1.11 13.03
N LEU A 211 11.53 0.51 11.94
CA LEU A 211 12.69 0.93 11.16
C LEU A 211 12.23 1.37 9.76
N LEU A 212 12.43 2.63 9.43
CA LEU A 212 12.16 3.19 8.11
C LEU A 212 13.41 3.10 7.25
N VAL A 213 13.40 2.32 6.16
CA VAL A 213 14.56 2.12 5.29
C VAL A 213 14.25 2.62 3.89
N GLY A 214 15.00 3.62 3.42
CA GLY A 214 14.66 4.20 2.13
C GLY A 214 15.78 5.00 1.46
N HIS A 215 15.59 5.19 0.15
CA HIS A 215 16.47 6.00 -0.67
C HIS A 215 16.44 7.47 -0.24
N VAL A 216 17.60 8.12 -0.23
CA VAL A 216 17.77 9.52 0.17
C VAL A 216 16.82 10.46 -0.58
N GLY A 217 16.54 10.21 -1.86
CA GLY A 217 15.62 11.01 -2.65
C GLY A 217 14.18 11.10 -2.13
N LYS A 218 13.76 10.15 -1.29
CA LYS A 218 12.49 10.20 -0.57
C LYS A 218 12.68 10.67 0.87
N LEU A 219 13.61 10.06 1.59
CA LEU A 219 13.72 10.28 3.05
C LEU A 219 14.29 11.65 3.41
N VAL A 220 15.05 12.31 2.53
CA VAL A 220 15.48 13.70 2.78
C VAL A 220 14.28 14.64 3.00
N LYS A 221 13.13 14.38 2.38
CA LYS A 221 11.90 15.17 2.56
C LYS A 221 11.37 15.12 4.00
N VAL A 222 11.59 13.99 4.68
CA VAL A 222 11.21 13.83 6.09
C VAL A 222 12.00 14.79 6.99
N ALA A 223 13.23 15.18 6.62
CA ALA A 223 13.98 16.21 7.34
C ALA A 223 13.26 17.57 7.36
N GLY A 224 12.40 17.84 6.38
CA GLY A 224 11.52 19.00 6.35
C GLY A 224 10.12 18.76 6.90
N GLY A 225 9.86 17.61 7.53
CA GLY A 225 8.54 17.23 8.04
C GLY A 225 7.54 16.81 6.96
N ILE A 226 8.00 16.57 5.73
CA ILE A 226 7.15 16.15 4.60
C ILE A 226 6.91 14.65 4.71
N MET A 227 5.73 14.27 5.19
CA MET A 227 5.36 12.88 5.46
C MET A 227 4.67 12.18 4.28
N ASN A 228 4.20 12.93 3.28
CA ASN A 228 3.85 12.40 1.96
C ASN A 228 4.94 12.81 0.97
N THR A 229 5.78 11.85 0.57
CA THR A 229 6.98 12.11 -0.25
C THR A 229 6.70 12.21 -1.75
N HIS A 230 5.43 12.21 -2.18
CA HIS A 230 5.07 12.42 -3.58
C HIS A 230 5.48 13.82 -4.05
N SER A 231 6.03 13.92 -5.28
CA SER A 231 6.51 15.20 -5.82
C SER A 231 5.41 16.26 -5.99
N HIS A 232 4.15 15.82 -6.22
CA HIS A 232 2.99 16.73 -6.28
C HIS A 232 2.65 17.35 -4.91
N THR A 233 3.01 16.69 -3.80
CA THR A 233 2.80 17.24 -2.45
C THR A 233 3.86 18.29 -2.13
N ALA A 234 5.12 17.91 -2.28
CA ALA A 234 6.27 18.79 -2.15
C ALA A 234 7.52 18.12 -2.74
N ASP A 235 8.38 18.87 -3.40
CA ASP A 235 9.71 18.35 -3.75
C ASP A 235 10.73 18.70 -2.67
N CYS A 236 11.15 19.92 -2.52
CA CYS A 236 12.02 20.45 -1.46
C CYS A 236 13.34 19.69 -1.21
N ARG A 237 13.76 18.76 -2.08
CA ARG A 237 14.96 17.94 -1.87
C ARG A 237 16.23 18.77 -1.85
N THR A 238 16.42 19.59 -2.87
CA THR A 238 17.60 20.45 -3.04
C THR A 238 17.61 21.60 -2.05
N GLU A 239 16.44 22.13 -1.70
CA GLU A 239 16.27 23.17 -0.69
C GLU A 239 16.70 22.66 0.69
N LEU A 240 16.35 21.43 1.04
CA LEU A 240 16.75 20.80 2.31
C LEU A 240 18.27 20.57 2.35
N PHE A 241 18.87 20.02 1.28
CA PHE A 241 20.32 19.90 1.19
C PHE A 241 21.00 21.28 1.31
N CYS A 242 20.51 22.30 0.60
CA CYS A 242 21.04 23.66 0.66
C CYS A 242 20.93 24.24 2.09
N ALA A 243 19.78 24.11 2.76
CA ALA A 243 19.58 24.63 4.10
C ALA A 243 20.53 23.96 5.13
N HIS A 244 20.63 22.64 5.10
CA HIS A 244 21.52 21.90 6.01
C HIS A 244 22.99 22.14 5.69
N ALA A 245 23.36 22.29 4.41
CA ALA A 245 24.72 22.67 4.03
C ALA A 245 25.09 24.07 4.56
N ALA A 246 24.18 25.02 4.46
CA ALA A 246 24.39 26.37 5.01
C ALA A 246 24.61 26.35 6.52
N LEU A 247 23.87 25.53 7.28
CA LEU A 247 24.07 25.32 8.72
C LEU A 247 25.45 24.71 9.02
N CYS A 248 25.99 23.90 8.10
CA CYS A 248 27.32 23.29 8.19
C CYS A 248 28.44 24.17 7.62
N GLY A 249 28.17 25.44 7.32
CA GLY A 249 29.18 26.42 6.87
C GLY A 249 29.49 26.38 5.37
N ALA A 250 28.58 25.86 4.55
CA ALA A 250 28.71 25.89 3.09
C ALA A 250 28.78 27.33 2.55
N SER A 251 29.61 27.54 1.53
CA SER A 251 29.68 28.84 0.86
C SER A 251 28.37 29.15 0.10
N ARG A 252 28.15 30.44 -0.20
CA ARG A 252 26.99 30.87 -0.99
C ARG A 252 26.97 30.17 -2.38
N GLU A 253 28.14 30.01 -2.98
CA GLU A 253 28.29 29.36 -4.28
C GLU A 253 27.90 27.88 -4.22
N LEU A 254 28.32 27.17 -3.17
CA LEU A 254 27.93 25.78 -2.97
C LEU A 254 26.42 25.66 -2.69
N CYS A 255 25.86 26.54 -1.86
CA CYS A 255 24.42 26.57 -1.62
C CYS A 255 23.62 26.82 -2.92
N ALA A 256 24.08 27.73 -3.77
CA ALA A 256 23.47 27.96 -5.08
C ALA A 256 23.57 26.74 -6.02
N ALA A 257 24.71 26.04 -6.01
CA ALA A 257 24.90 24.83 -6.79
C ALA A 257 24.00 23.68 -6.30
N LEU A 258 23.88 23.50 -4.97
CA LEU A 258 22.97 22.51 -4.36
C LEU A 258 21.51 22.79 -4.71
N TYR A 259 21.10 24.06 -4.62
CA TYR A 259 19.74 24.47 -4.96
C TYR A 259 19.38 24.21 -6.42
N ALA A 260 20.35 24.37 -7.33
CA ALA A 260 20.20 24.14 -8.77
C ALA A 260 20.40 22.68 -9.19
N ALA A 261 20.77 21.77 -8.29
CA ALA A 261 21.02 20.38 -8.59
C ALA A 261 19.73 19.66 -9.04
N ALA A 262 19.85 18.77 -10.03
CA ALA A 262 18.71 18.04 -10.55
C ALA A 262 18.31 16.83 -9.68
N THR A 263 19.26 16.26 -8.94
CA THR A 263 19.08 15.02 -8.19
C THR A 263 19.75 15.09 -6.82
N THR A 264 19.34 14.24 -5.90
CA THR A 264 19.99 14.09 -4.59
C THR A 264 21.41 13.52 -4.70
N ASP A 265 21.70 12.68 -5.70
CA ASP A 265 23.04 12.16 -5.93
C ASP A 265 23.99 13.27 -6.38
N ALA A 266 23.54 14.20 -7.26
CA ALA A 266 24.29 15.39 -7.61
C ALA A 266 24.57 16.29 -6.38
N CYS A 267 23.61 16.40 -5.45
CA CYS A 267 23.85 17.11 -4.19
C CYS A 267 24.96 16.43 -3.36
N LEU A 268 24.95 15.09 -3.29
CA LEU A 268 25.98 14.34 -2.58
C LEU A 268 27.37 14.52 -3.19
N GLU A 269 27.48 14.53 -4.53
CA GLU A 269 28.73 14.78 -5.24
C GLU A 269 29.28 16.19 -4.96
N LEU A 270 28.43 17.22 -4.99
CA LEU A 270 28.81 18.57 -4.65
C LEU A 270 29.31 18.71 -3.20
N LEU A 271 28.66 18.02 -2.27
CA LEU A 271 29.04 18.00 -0.87
C LEU A 271 30.35 17.21 -0.64
N ASP A 272 30.57 16.12 -1.38
CA ASP A 272 31.84 15.39 -1.36
C ASP A 272 33.01 16.26 -1.81
N ALA A 273 32.84 16.96 -2.93
CA ALA A 273 33.85 17.86 -3.47
C ALA A 273 34.19 19.02 -2.48
N ALA A 274 33.25 19.41 -1.65
CA ALA A 274 33.42 20.45 -0.64
C ALA A 274 33.88 19.89 0.74
N GLY A 275 33.95 18.58 0.93
CA GLY A 275 34.27 17.95 2.22
C GLY A 275 33.18 18.10 3.28
N LEU A 276 31.93 18.43 2.89
CA LEU A 276 30.80 18.70 3.78
C LEU A 276 29.75 17.58 3.83
N ARG A 277 29.95 16.46 3.11
CA ARG A 277 28.97 15.38 3.04
C ARG A 277 28.61 14.82 4.43
N ALA A 278 29.60 14.49 5.24
CA ALA A 278 29.37 13.87 6.55
C ALA A 278 28.59 14.79 7.51
N PRO A 279 28.98 16.05 7.76
CA PRO A 279 28.22 16.92 8.66
C PRO A 279 26.82 17.27 8.13
N VAL A 280 26.63 17.38 6.81
CA VAL A 280 25.30 17.67 6.22
C VAL A 280 24.37 16.46 6.36
N LEU A 281 24.89 15.23 6.12
CA LEU A 281 24.08 14.03 6.33
C LEU A 281 23.71 13.82 7.78
N GLU A 282 24.61 14.10 8.72
CA GLU A 282 24.31 14.07 10.15
C GLU A 282 23.20 15.04 10.52
N SER A 283 23.33 16.29 10.09
CA SER A 283 22.31 17.32 10.31
C SER A 283 20.93 16.93 9.71
N LEU A 284 20.91 16.31 8.53
CA LEU A 284 19.69 15.80 7.90
C LEU A 284 19.10 14.62 8.70
N LEU A 285 19.94 13.69 9.17
CA LEU A 285 19.51 12.54 9.98
C LEU A 285 18.90 12.98 11.31
N ASP A 286 19.48 13.99 11.96
CA ASP A 286 18.93 14.57 13.19
C ASP A 286 17.55 15.18 12.96
N ALA A 287 17.40 15.92 11.86
CA ALA A 287 16.10 16.50 11.48
C ALA A 287 15.06 15.41 11.14
N ILE A 288 15.47 14.34 10.44
CA ILE A 288 14.60 13.19 10.18
C ILE A 288 14.15 12.55 11.50
N GLN A 289 15.08 12.29 12.43
CA GLN A 289 14.75 11.72 13.73
C GLN A 289 13.73 12.58 14.47
N LEU A 290 13.95 13.90 14.53
CA LEU A 290 13.05 14.84 15.18
C LEU A 290 11.62 14.73 14.63
N HIS A 291 11.45 14.67 13.31
CA HIS A 291 10.13 14.58 12.68
C HIS A 291 9.48 13.20 12.84
N LEU A 292 10.27 12.13 12.84
CA LEU A 292 9.78 10.78 13.13
C LEU A 292 9.31 10.68 14.58
N ASP A 293 10.09 11.17 15.55
CA ASP A 293 9.72 11.16 16.97
C ASP A 293 8.46 11.98 17.25
N ARG A 294 8.32 13.14 16.61
CA ARG A 294 7.10 13.94 16.70
C ARG A 294 5.87 13.22 16.17
N ARG A 295 6.01 12.42 15.12
CA ARG A 295 4.87 11.67 14.55
C ARG A 295 4.55 10.42 15.35
N ALA A 296 5.56 9.71 15.82
CA ALA A 296 5.40 8.50 16.62
C ALA A 296 4.89 8.80 18.04
N GLY A 297 5.26 9.94 18.60
CA GLY A 297 4.96 10.27 19.99
C GLY A 297 5.52 9.21 20.94
N GLU A 298 4.68 8.72 21.84
CA GLU A 298 5.01 7.64 22.77
C GLU A 298 4.58 6.26 22.29
N ALA A 299 4.00 6.15 21.07
CA ALA A 299 3.41 4.91 20.59
C ALA A 299 4.47 3.83 20.31
N PHE A 300 5.61 4.20 19.76
CA PHE A 300 6.71 3.29 19.41
C PHE A 300 8.03 4.02 19.23
N ARG A 301 9.15 3.28 19.28
CA ARG A 301 10.45 3.79 18.88
C ARG A 301 10.61 3.67 17.37
N VAL A 302 11.02 4.76 16.70
CA VAL A 302 11.22 4.78 15.25
C VAL A 302 12.58 5.37 14.89
N GLY A 303 13.26 4.76 13.93
CA GLY A 303 14.50 5.30 13.35
C GLY A 303 14.50 5.11 11.84
N ALA A 304 15.40 5.81 11.15
CA ALA A 304 15.53 5.75 9.70
C ALA A 304 16.95 5.37 9.26
N VAL A 305 17.04 4.57 8.21
CA VAL A 305 18.27 4.22 7.47
C VAL A 305 18.17 4.81 6.07
N LEU A 306 19.17 5.60 5.71
CA LEU A 306 19.28 6.25 4.41
C LEU A 306 20.33 5.56 3.54
N PHE A 307 20.01 5.37 2.27
CA PHE A 307 20.94 4.90 1.24
C PHE A 307 20.73 5.62 -0.09
N SER A 308 21.72 5.51 -0.97
CA SER A 308 21.62 5.84 -2.39
C SER A 308 22.02 4.62 -3.20
N ASN A 309 21.41 4.43 -4.36
CA ASN A 309 21.81 3.36 -5.29
C ASN A 309 23.22 3.59 -5.86
N GLN A 310 23.64 4.85 -5.99
CA GLN A 310 24.95 5.24 -6.54
C GLN A 310 26.04 5.29 -5.46
N HIS A 311 25.68 5.76 -4.24
CA HIS A 311 26.66 6.03 -3.17
C HIS A 311 26.60 5.00 -2.01
N GLY A 312 25.73 4.00 -2.09
CA GLY A 312 25.56 3.00 -1.06
C GLY A 312 24.95 3.55 0.23
N PRO A 313 25.35 2.99 1.41
CA PRO A 313 24.87 3.46 2.72
C PRO A 313 25.24 4.92 2.96
N LEU A 314 24.27 5.73 3.38
CA LEU A 314 24.48 7.16 3.70
C LEU A 314 24.43 7.47 5.19
N GLY A 315 23.85 6.59 5.99
CA GLY A 315 23.78 6.72 7.43
C GLY A 315 22.44 6.27 8.01
N ALA A 316 22.36 6.33 9.32
CA ALA A 316 21.18 6.00 10.07
C ALA A 316 20.99 6.98 11.22
N THR A 317 19.74 7.25 11.58
CA THR A 317 19.41 8.07 12.75
C THR A 317 19.87 7.37 14.04
N GLN A 318 19.98 8.09 15.14
CA GLN A 318 20.47 7.53 16.40
C GLN A 318 19.59 6.34 16.85
N THR A 319 18.28 6.50 16.85
CA THR A 319 17.35 5.41 17.21
C THR A 319 17.50 4.22 16.28
N ALA A 320 17.70 4.44 14.96
CA ALA A 320 17.92 3.34 14.02
C ALA A 320 19.18 2.54 14.35
N LYS A 321 20.30 3.20 14.70
CA LYS A 321 21.55 2.51 15.12
C LYS A 321 21.29 1.61 16.31
N GLU A 322 20.60 2.12 17.33
CA GLU A 322 20.25 1.36 18.53
C GLU A 322 19.33 0.16 18.21
N LEU A 323 18.31 0.35 17.36
CA LEU A 323 17.43 -0.74 16.93
C LEU A 323 18.18 -1.81 16.13
N LEU A 324 19.07 -1.40 15.22
CA LEU A 324 19.90 -2.31 14.43
C LEU A 324 20.81 -3.16 15.33
N GLU A 325 21.47 -2.56 16.32
CA GLU A 325 22.28 -3.29 17.29
C GLU A 325 21.45 -4.26 18.12
N GLN A 326 20.30 -3.82 18.62
CA GLN A 326 19.39 -4.64 19.40
C GLN A 326 18.82 -5.83 18.58
N TRP A 327 18.51 -5.61 17.32
CA TRP A 327 17.94 -6.64 16.45
C TRP A 327 18.96 -7.66 15.97
N ASN A 328 20.23 -7.26 15.80
CA ASN A 328 21.32 -8.16 15.47
C ASN A 328 21.73 -9.09 16.63
N ASN A 329 21.44 -8.69 17.87
CA ASN A 329 21.79 -9.44 19.08
C ASN A 329 20.62 -10.26 19.63
N ALA A 330 19.47 -10.25 18.99
CA ALA A 330 18.24 -10.94 19.41
C ALA A 330 17.96 -12.18 18.57
#